data_199d5ab6bdca1a6a7da898756a334f5f
#
_entry.id   199d5ab6bdca1a6a7da898756a334f5f
#
_cell.length_a   1.000
_cell.length_b   1.000
_cell.length_c   1.000
_cell.angle_alpha   90.00
_cell.angle_beta   90.00
_cell.angle_gamma   90.00
#
_symmetry.space_group_name_H-M   'P 1'
#
loop_
_entity.id
_entity.type
_entity.pdbx_description
1 polymer ?
#
loop_
_entity_poly.entity_id
_entity_poly.type
_entity_poly.pdbx_seq_one_letter_code
_entity_poly.pdbx_strand_id
1 'polypeptide(L)'
;MRLIVPHPGHFEALKEIIEYKEDKHLADVDEVYMAGSPQVMGSGRATLHAALIEEIREQTEYAHQHGIKMNIVMNPSCLGGYHLTFEGYKLFEWYFEELNKAGVDGVTVAEPYLVELLRDFSMETVISCVSHVDSPQRAEFYEALGADSITVDTNINRDFDTLEAIMRAVNCDIRVIVNEGCLYKCPFRYAHFNLFSHITAASGAGACTQPLNTFGDYYFDKCISIRVRDPSQIIRSPWIRPEDIVEYERIGIEDFKIAGRANAVGWITACMDAYSRRSYEGNLLELLDCPSELRYMFYIDNKKLEGCINQWKSCNKMCDTCRYCDEVTSRVLSVKK
;
A
#
# COMPACT_ATOMS: atom_id res chain seq x y z
N MET A 1 -13.53 10.82 -4.88
CA MET A 1 -12.33 10.24 -4.21
C MET A 1 -12.78 9.43 -3.02
N ARG A 2 -12.24 8.21 -2.87
CA ARG A 2 -12.36 7.38 -1.67
C ARG A 2 -10.94 7.17 -1.13
N LEU A 3 -10.70 7.48 0.12
CA LEU A 3 -9.40 7.37 0.75
C LEU A 3 -9.33 6.11 1.62
N ILE A 4 -8.37 5.24 1.34
CA ILE A 4 -8.14 3.99 2.05
C ILE A 4 -6.96 4.18 3.00
N VAL A 5 -7.22 4.12 4.30
CA VAL A 5 -6.30 4.55 5.36
C VAL A 5 -5.71 3.36 6.11
N PRO A 6 -4.37 3.31 6.32
CA PRO A 6 -3.76 2.27 7.12
C PRO A 6 -4.07 2.43 8.61
N HIS A 7 -4.13 1.30 9.31
CA HIS A 7 -4.32 1.28 10.75
C HIS A 7 -3.38 0.23 11.37
N PRO A 8 -2.71 0.55 12.51
CA PRO A 8 -1.69 -0.32 13.11
C PRO A 8 -2.20 -1.66 13.66
N GLY A 9 -3.52 -1.85 13.81
CA GLY A 9 -4.15 -3.10 14.21
C GLY A 9 -4.70 -3.14 15.63
N HIS A 10 -4.47 -2.14 16.49
CA HIS A 10 -5.00 -2.09 17.84
C HIS A 10 -6.12 -1.05 17.99
N PHE A 11 -7.13 -1.34 18.81
CA PHE A 11 -8.37 -0.58 18.91
C PHE A 11 -8.19 0.92 19.15
N GLU A 12 -7.27 1.31 20.05
CA GLU A 12 -7.04 2.72 20.36
C GLU A 12 -6.53 3.52 19.13
N ALA A 13 -5.72 2.89 18.26
CA ALA A 13 -5.28 3.54 17.04
C ALA A 13 -6.43 3.74 16.05
N LEU A 14 -7.33 2.78 15.93
CA LEU A 14 -8.53 2.92 15.11
C LEU A 14 -9.39 4.08 15.59
N LYS A 15 -9.62 4.12 16.90
CA LYS A 15 -10.41 5.17 17.54
C LYS A 15 -9.81 6.55 17.29
N GLU A 16 -8.51 6.73 17.50
CA GLU A 16 -7.81 8.00 17.25
C GLU A 16 -7.91 8.43 15.79
N ILE A 17 -7.80 7.51 14.82
CA ILE A 17 -7.94 7.79 13.39
C ILE A 17 -9.37 8.25 13.07
N ILE A 18 -10.38 7.57 13.60
CA ILE A 18 -11.79 7.89 13.34
C ILE A 18 -12.17 9.22 14.01
N GLU A 19 -11.78 9.44 15.26
CA GLU A 19 -12.00 10.71 15.97
C GLU A 19 -11.36 11.88 15.19
N TYR A 20 -10.13 11.69 14.68
CA TYR A 20 -9.46 12.71 13.85
C TYR A 20 -10.25 12.99 12.56
N LYS A 21 -10.71 11.93 11.86
CA LYS A 21 -11.55 12.06 10.65
C LYS A 21 -12.79 12.92 10.93
N GLU A 22 -13.48 12.65 12.03
CA GLU A 22 -14.70 13.35 12.42
C GLU A 22 -14.42 14.81 12.81
N ASP A 23 -13.40 15.05 13.65
CA ASP A 23 -12.99 16.39 14.08
C ASP A 23 -12.59 17.29 12.89
N LYS A 24 -11.92 16.72 11.89
CA LYS A 24 -11.48 17.43 10.68
C LYS A 24 -12.50 17.41 9.54
N HIS A 25 -13.63 16.73 9.71
CA HIS A 25 -14.67 16.57 8.69
C HIS A 25 -14.14 16.00 7.36
N LEU A 26 -13.30 14.96 7.45
CA LEU A 26 -12.70 14.31 6.28
C LEU A 26 -13.68 13.27 5.70
N ALA A 27 -14.59 13.72 4.83
CA ALA A 27 -15.65 12.90 4.27
C ALA A 27 -15.13 11.81 3.30
N ASP A 28 -13.95 12.00 2.73
CA ASP A 28 -13.36 11.10 1.74
C ASP A 28 -12.82 9.78 2.33
N VAL A 29 -12.66 9.67 3.65
CA VAL A 29 -12.17 8.44 4.30
C VAL A 29 -13.28 7.40 4.33
N ASP A 30 -13.13 6.37 3.49
CA ASP A 30 -14.14 5.34 3.21
C ASP A 30 -13.79 3.99 3.84
N GLU A 31 -12.51 3.64 3.88
CA GLU A 31 -12.02 2.33 4.31
C GLU A 31 -10.80 2.49 5.21
N VAL A 32 -10.76 1.70 6.27
CA VAL A 32 -9.52 1.45 7.04
C VAL A 32 -9.04 0.02 6.79
N TYR A 33 -7.70 -0.18 6.78
CA TYR A 33 -7.16 -1.50 6.59
C TYR A 33 -6.05 -1.83 7.58
N MET A 34 -6.02 -3.09 8.02
CA MET A 34 -4.99 -3.62 8.93
C MET A 34 -4.46 -4.97 8.45
N ALA A 35 -3.38 -5.44 9.06
CA ALA A 35 -2.84 -6.77 8.77
C ALA A 35 -3.73 -7.86 9.35
N GLY A 36 -3.88 -8.96 8.63
CA GLY A 36 -4.44 -10.19 9.16
C GLY A 36 -3.51 -10.90 10.15
N SER A 37 -3.96 -12.01 10.71
CA SER A 37 -3.24 -12.75 11.75
C SER A 37 -1.92 -13.34 11.24
N PRO A 38 -0.78 -13.02 11.86
CA PRO A 38 0.50 -13.64 11.55
C PRO A 38 0.56 -15.13 11.94
N GLN A 39 -0.42 -15.64 12.70
CA GLN A 39 -0.59 -17.06 12.99
C GLN A 39 -1.10 -17.83 11.77
N VAL A 40 -1.76 -17.16 10.84
CA VAL A 40 -2.29 -17.75 9.60
C VAL A 40 -1.28 -17.62 8.48
N MET A 41 -0.76 -16.42 8.25
CA MET A 41 0.26 -16.14 7.23
C MET A 41 1.00 -14.84 7.53
N GLY A 42 2.14 -14.66 6.86
CA GLY A 42 2.87 -13.40 6.87
C GLY A 42 2.19 -12.30 6.05
N SER A 43 2.89 -11.21 5.86
CA SER A 43 2.41 -10.04 5.14
C SER A 43 3.50 -9.47 4.23
N GLY A 44 3.13 -8.78 3.18
CA GLY A 44 4.06 -8.09 2.29
C GLY A 44 4.77 -6.86 2.92
N ARG A 45 4.43 -6.51 4.15
CA ARG A 45 5.03 -5.39 4.92
C ARG A 45 5.07 -5.72 6.41
N ALA A 46 5.86 -4.96 7.18
CA ALA A 46 5.90 -5.08 8.63
C ALA A 46 4.50 -4.94 9.26
N THR A 47 4.29 -5.67 10.35
CA THR A 47 3.07 -5.68 11.15
C THR A 47 3.44 -5.38 12.59
N LEU A 48 2.78 -4.41 13.22
CA LEU A 48 3.06 -4.02 14.60
C LEU A 48 2.25 -4.82 15.62
N HIS A 49 1.01 -5.15 15.29
CA HIS A 49 0.08 -5.87 16.17
C HIS A 49 -0.54 -7.06 15.44
N ALA A 50 -0.62 -8.18 16.15
CA ALA A 50 -1.26 -9.42 15.70
C ALA A 50 -2.67 -9.47 16.28
N ALA A 51 -3.64 -8.88 15.61
CA ALA A 51 -5.02 -8.87 16.08
C ALA A 51 -5.63 -10.28 16.06
N LEU A 52 -6.33 -10.63 17.13
CA LEU A 52 -7.17 -11.82 17.21
C LEU A 52 -8.51 -11.59 16.50
N ILE A 53 -9.22 -12.65 16.20
CA ILE A 53 -10.53 -12.56 15.50
C ILE A 53 -11.53 -11.71 16.31
N GLU A 54 -11.54 -11.84 17.64
CA GLU A 54 -12.40 -11.06 18.52
C GLU A 54 -12.07 -9.57 18.47
N GLU A 55 -10.78 -9.22 18.40
CA GLU A 55 -10.34 -7.84 18.27
C GLU A 55 -10.68 -7.28 16.89
N ILE A 56 -10.57 -8.10 15.82
CA ILE A 56 -10.99 -7.72 14.47
C ILE A 56 -12.50 -7.44 14.45
N ARG A 57 -13.32 -8.29 15.08
CA ARG A 57 -14.78 -8.10 15.15
C ARG A 57 -15.13 -6.81 15.85
N GLU A 58 -14.57 -6.57 17.04
CA GLU A 58 -14.80 -5.35 17.82
C GLU A 58 -14.43 -4.09 17.02
N GLN A 59 -13.30 -4.12 16.35
CA GLN A 59 -12.82 -3.02 15.51
C GLN A 59 -13.68 -2.82 14.27
N THR A 60 -14.14 -3.90 13.65
CA THR A 60 -15.06 -3.83 12.50
C THR A 60 -16.40 -3.21 12.90
N GLU A 61 -16.99 -3.68 14.01
CA GLU A 61 -18.23 -3.13 14.54
C GLU A 61 -18.10 -1.62 14.84
N TYR A 62 -16.98 -1.22 15.44
CA TYR A 62 -16.71 0.19 15.72
C TYR A 62 -16.56 1.02 14.45
N ALA A 63 -15.81 0.54 13.46
CA ALA A 63 -15.67 1.22 12.16
C ALA A 63 -17.03 1.41 11.47
N HIS A 64 -17.88 0.38 11.46
CA HIS A 64 -19.23 0.43 10.88
C HIS A 64 -20.15 1.44 11.57
N GLN A 65 -20.05 1.60 12.92
CA GLN A 65 -20.81 2.63 13.65
C GLN A 65 -20.49 4.05 13.15
N HIS A 66 -19.30 4.24 12.57
CA HIS A 66 -18.82 5.50 12.01
C HIS A 66 -18.86 5.56 10.48
N GLY A 67 -19.54 4.58 9.84
CA GLY A 67 -19.69 4.52 8.38
C GLY A 67 -18.40 4.25 7.61
N ILE A 68 -17.45 3.53 8.21
CA ILE A 68 -16.14 3.19 7.64
C ILE A 68 -16.06 1.68 7.44
N LYS A 69 -15.58 1.24 6.26
CA LYS A 69 -15.33 -0.17 5.95
C LYS A 69 -14.04 -0.67 6.58
N MET A 70 -13.99 -1.95 6.92
CA MET A 70 -12.82 -2.65 7.41
C MET A 70 -12.27 -3.63 6.37
N ASN A 71 -10.97 -3.50 6.02
CA ASN A 71 -10.28 -4.41 5.11
C ASN A 71 -9.11 -5.12 5.83
N ILE A 72 -9.03 -6.43 5.68
CA ILE A 72 -7.96 -7.25 6.27
C ILE A 72 -6.95 -7.62 5.21
N VAL A 73 -5.68 -7.24 5.43
CA VAL A 73 -4.60 -7.46 4.46
C VAL A 73 -3.90 -8.78 4.74
N MET A 74 -4.03 -9.71 3.79
CA MET A 74 -3.44 -11.05 3.76
C MET A 74 -2.63 -11.23 2.47
N ASN A 75 -1.56 -10.46 2.34
CA ASN A 75 -0.85 -10.27 1.08
C ASN A 75 0.64 -10.66 1.08
N PRO A 76 1.05 -11.80 1.66
CA PRO A 76 2.41 -12.27 1.46
C PRO A 76 2.65 -12.57 -0.03
N SER A 77 3.86 -12.32 -0.51
CA SER A 77 4.27 -12.69 -1.86
C SER A 77 4.70 -14.17 -1.98
N CYS A 78 4.80 -14.86 -0.85
CA CYS A 78 5.17 -16.27 -0.79
C CYS A 78 4.52 -16.93 0.42
N LEU A 79 3.78 -17.99 0.17
CA LEU A 79 3.12 -18.83 1.19
C LEU A 79 3.94 -20.09 1.54
N GLY A 80 5.18 -20.22 1.03
CA GLY A 80 6.04 -21.38 1.27
C GLY A 80 5.47 -22.71 0.76
N GLY A 81 4.50 -22.66 -0.17
CA GLY A 81 3.79 -23.84 -0.68
C GLY A 81 2.70 -24.38 0.26
N TYR A 82 2.52 -23.76 1.44
CA TYR A 82 1.57 -24.25 2.45
C TYR A 82 0.10 -24.26 1.94
N HIS A 83 -0.28 -23.29 1.11
CA HIS A 83 -1.60 -23.22 0.47
C HIS A 83 -1.95 -24.42 -0.43
N LEU A 84 -0.94 -25.18 -0.87
CA LEU A 84 -1.14 -26.39 -1.69
C LEU A 84 -1.28 -27.67 -0.84
N THR A 85 -1.29 -27.55 0.50
CA THR A 85 -1.52 -28.65 1.42
C THR A 85 -2.98 -28.66 1.90
N PHE A 86 -3.46 -29.83 2.36
CA PHE A 86 -4.80 -29.94 2.92
C PHE A 86 -4.96 -29.10 4.20
N GLU A 87 -3.93 -29.07 5.04
CA GLU A 87 -3.88 -28.27 6.26
C GLU A 87 -3.94 -26.77 5.95
N GLY A 88 -3.22 -26.34 4.93
CA GLY A 88 -3.22 -24.95 4.48
C GLY A 88 -4.56 -24.51 3.94
N TYR A 89 -5.18 -25.34 3.08
CA TYR A 89 -6.52 -25.10 2.59
C TYR A 89 -7.52 -24.92 3.75
N LYS A 90 -7.52 -25.85 4.72
CA LYS A 90 -8.43 -25.81 5.88
C LYS A 90 -8.17 -24.60 6.78
N LEU A 91 -6.92 -24.17 6.94
CA LEU A 91 -6.58 -23.00 7.72
C LEU A 91 -7.14 -21.72 7.07
N PHE A 92 -6.99 -21.58 5.75
CA PHE A 92 -7.48 -20.39 5.03
C PHE A 92 -9.01 -20.35 4.95
N GLU A 93 -9.64 -21.49 4.64
CA GLU A 93 -11.11 -21.63 4.63
C GLU A 93 -11.69 -21.21 5.99
N TRP A 94 -11.17 -21.78 7.08
CA TRP A 94 -11.57 -21.42 8.43
C TRP A 94 -11.37 -19.93 8.73
N TYR A 95 -10.21 -19.37 8.37
CA TYR A 95 -9.92 -17.97 8.70
C TYR A 95 -10.80 -17.02 7.90
N PHE A 96 -11.05 -17.27 6.65
CA PHE A 96 -11.98 -16.45 5.85
C PHE A 96 -13.42 -16.57 6.36
N GLU A 97 -13.84 -17.77 6.79
CA GLU A 97 -15.13 -17.94 7.47
C GLU A 97 -15.24 -17.08 8.74
N GLU A 98 -14.20 -17.03 9.56
CA GLU A 98 -14.18 -16.22 10.78
C GLU A 98 -14.15 -14.72 10.48
N LEU A 99 -13.40 -14.27 9.46
CA LEU A 99 -13.43 -12.87 9.02
C LEU A 99 -14.82 -12.46 8.50
N ASN A 100 -15.45 -13.32 7.71
CA ASN A 100 -16.80 -13.09 7.21
C ASN A 100 -17.84 -13.01 8.36
N LYS A 101 -17.73 -13.89 9.36
CA LYS A 101 -18.55 -13.83 10.60
C LYS A 101 -18.27 -12.59 11.45
N ALA A 102 -17.05 -12.07 11.41
CA ALA A 102 -16.67 -10.84 12.09
C ALA A 102 -17.20 -9.57 11.38
N GLY A 103 -17.82 -9.73 10.20
CA GLY A 103 -18.41 -8.63 9.43
C GLY A 103 -17.39 -7.82 8.63
N VAL A 104 -16.19 -8.36 8.38
CA VAL A 104 -15.15 -7.71 7.57
C VAL A 104 -15.68 -7.44 6.17
N ASP A 105 -15.50 -6.22 5.65
CA ASP A 105 -16.02 -5.81 4.35
C ASP A 105 -15.18 -6.31 3.19
N GLY A 106 -13.85 -6.38 3.37
CA GLY A 106 -12.94 -6.80 2.30
C GLY A 106 -11.67 -7.47 2.78
N VAL A 107 -11.09 -8.29 1.92
CA VAL A 107 -9.80 -8.94 2.15
C VAL A 107 -8.84 -8.63 1.02
N THR A 108 -7.66 -8.07 1.35
CA THR A 108 -6.60 -7.79 0.38
C THR A 108 -5.63 -8.97 0.29
N VAL A 109 -5.56 -9.62 -0.85
CA VAL A 109 -4.70 -10.79 -1.12
C VAL A 109 -3.72 -10.54 -2.26
N ALA A 110 -2.66 -11.33 -2.36
CA ALA A 110 -1.68 -11.26 -3.45
C ALA A 110 -1.60 -12.55 -4.27
N GLU A 111 -1.91 -13.67 -3.66
CA GLU A 111 -1.78 -15.00 -4.24
C GLU A 111 -3.08 -15.40 -4.96
N PRO A 112 -3.03 -15.76 -6.28
CA PRO A 112 -4.23 -16.07 -7.07
C PRO A 112 -5.11 -17.18 -6.47
N TYR A 113 -4.52 -18.19 -5.84
CA TYR A 113 -5.26 -19.27 -5.17
C TYR A 113 -6.19 -18.73 -4.06
N LEU A 114 -5.74 -17.71 -3.31
CA LEU A 114 -6.58 -17.10 -2.26
C LEU A 114 -7.73 -16.27 -2.85
N VAL A 115 -7.56 -15.70 -4.06
CA VAL A 115 -8.64 -15.01 -4.79
C VAL A 115 -9.76 -16.02 -5.13
N GLU A 116 -9.39 -17.18 -5.66
CA GLU A 116 -10.39 -18.24 -5.97
C GLU A 116 -11.12 -18.72 -4.71
N LEU A 117 -10.39 -18.89 -3.60
CA LEU A 117 -10.97 -19.35 -2.33
C LEU A 117 -11.94 -18.31 -1.73
N LEU A 118 -11.68 -17.00 -1.92
CA LEU A 118 -12.53 -15.93 -1.41
C LEU A 118 -13.88 -15.83 -2.13
N ARG A 119 -14.05 -16.41 -3.32
CA ARG A 119 -15.31 -16.39 -4.09
C ARG A 119 -16.50 -16.99 -3.35
N ASP A 120 -16.25 -17.86 -2.37
CA ASP A 120 -17.30 -18.51 -1.58
C ASP A 120 -17.79 -17.64 -0.40
N PHE A 121 -17.22 -16.45 -0.22
CA PHE A 121 -17.53 -15.53 0.86
C PHE A 121 -18.09 -14.21 0.32
N SER A 122 -18.79 -13.45 1.18
CA SER A 122 -19.44 -12.19 0.81
C SER A 122 -18.54 -10.95 0.98
N MET A 123 -17.26 -11.14 1.27
CA MET A 123 -16.28 -10.07 1.43
C MET A 123 -15.73 -9.62 0.08
N GLU A 124 -15.48 -8.30 -0.08
CA GLU A 124 -14.80 -7.75 -1.25
C GLU A 124 -13.39 -8.34 -1.38
N THR A 125 -13.08 -8.89 -2.55
CA THR A 125 -11.75 -9.41 -2.86
C THR A 125 -10.89 -8.34 -3.50
N VAL A 126 -9.89 -7.83 -2.75
CA VAL A 126 -8.99 -6.78 -3.20
C VAL A 126 -7.64 -7.36 -3.59
N ILE A 127 -7.18 -7.12 -4.81
CA ILE A 127 -5.85 -7.51 -5.24
C ILE A 127 -4.81 -6.53 -4.71
N SER A 128 -3.76 -7.05 -4.09
CA SER A 128 -2.66 -6.27 -3.56
C SER A 128 -1.70 -5.78 -4.66
N CYS A 129 -1.06 -4.64 -4.46
CA CYS A 129 0.07 -4.19 -5.30
C CYS A 129 1.26 -5.18 -5.31
N VAL A 130 1.31 -6.13 -4.38
CA VAL A 130 2.28 -7.23 -4.34
C VAL A 130 2.07 -8.21 -5.49
N SER A 131 0.88 -8.27 -6.07
CA SER A 131 0.56 -9.08 -7.27
C SER A 131 1.10 -8.47 -8.57
N HIS A 132 1.68 -7.26 -8.50
CA HIS A 132 2.31 -6.57 -9.63
C HIS A 132 1.41 -6.41 -10.87
N VAL A 133 0.15 -6.01 -10.66
CA VAL A 133 -0.76 -5.71 -11.78
C VAL A 133 -0.30 -4.41 -12.44
N ASP A 134 0.36 -4.53 -13.58
CA ASP A 134 0.99 -3.44 -14.33
C ASP A 134 0.58 -3.40 -15.82
N SER A 135 -0.44 -4.16 -16.18
CA SER A 135 -0.96 -4.23 -17.55
C SER A 135 -2.44 -4.60 -17.59
N PRO A 136 -3.16 -4.26 -18.67
CA PRO A 136 -4.55 -4.68 -18.87
C PRO A 136 -4.75 -6.19 -18.74
N GLN A 137 -3.85 -7.00 -19.33
CA GLN A 137 -3.96 -8.46 -19.33
C GLN A 137 -3.91 -9.05 -17.92
N ARG A 138 -3.07 -8.50 -17.02
CA ARG A 138 -3.04 -8.93 -15.61
C ARG A 138 -4.30 -8.48 -14.87
N ALA A 139 -4.79 -7.29 -15.15
CA ALA A 139 -6.03 -6.80 -14.55
C ALA A 139 -7.23 -7.67 -14.94
N GLU A 140 -7.41 -7.95 -16.24
CA GLU A 140 -8.44 -8.85 -16.77
C GLU A 140 -8.36 -10.26 -16.15
N PHE A 141 -7.13 -10.77 -15.96
CA PHE A 141 -6.91 -12.06 -15.31
C PHE A 141 -7.46 -12.08 -13.88
N TYR A 142 -7.14 -11.07 -13.07
CA TYR A 142 -7.60 -11.01 -11.69
C TYR A 142 -9.11 -10.71 -11.58
N GLU A 143 -9.66 -9.86 -12.44
CA GLU A 143 -11.11 -9.67 -12.52
C GLU A 143 -11.83 -10.98 -12.86
N ALA A 144 -11.32 -11.75 -13.82
CA ALA A 144 -11.87 -13.07 -14.18
C ALA A 144 -11.76 -14.08 -13.05
N LEU A 145 -10.74 -13.98 -12.18
CA LEU A 145 -10.63 -14.79 -10.95
C LEU A 145 -11.65 -14.40 -9.88
N GLY A 146 -12.26 -13.22 -9.96
CA GLY A 146 -13.24 -12.73 -8.98
C GLY A 146 -12.77 -11.55 -8.14
N ALA A 147 -11.81 -10.76 -8.62
CA ALA A 147 -11.41 -9.53 -7.95
C ALA A 147 -12.50 -8.44 -8.10
N ASP A 148 -12.90 -7.85 -6.99
CA ASP A 148 -13.79 -6.68 -6.95
C ASP A 148 -13.01 -5.37 -7.07
N SER A 149 -11.75 -5.37 -6.65
CA SER A 149 -10.88 -4.20 -6.68
C SER A 149 -9.40 -4.60 -6.85
N ILE A 150 -8.64 -3.77 -7.58
CA ILE A 150 -7.23 -4.03 -7.87
C ILE A 150 -6.37 -2.84 -7.45
N THR A 151 -5.47 -3.05 -6.47
CA THR A 151 -4.40 -2.10 -6.20
C THR A 151 -3.27 -2.36 -7.20
N VAL A 152 -3.10 -1.48 -8.20
CA VAL A 152 -2.09 -1.65 -9.24
C VAL A 152 -0.66 -1.55 -8.73
N ASP A 153 0.30 -2.06 -9.50
CA ASP A 153 1.73 -1.89 -9.19
C ASP A 153 2.08 -0.40 -9.18
N THR A 154 2.69 0.06 -8.09
CA THR A 154 3.07 1.46 -7.93
C THR A 154 4.02 1.97 -9.01
N ASN A 155 4.77 1.08 -9.67
CA ASN A 155 5.65 1.47 -10.78
C ASN A 155 4.90 2.10 -11.97
N ILE A 156 3.60 1.85 -12.10
CA ILE A 156 2.77 2.48 -13.15
C ILE A 156 2.02 3.73 -12.69
N ASN A 157 2.18 4.16 -11.44
CA ASN A 157 1.48 5.35 -10.92
C ASN A 157 1.67 6.60 -11.80
N ARG A 158 2.78 6.73 -12.52
CA ARG A 158 3.06 7.85 -13.44
C ARG A 158 3.02 7.42 -14.91
N ASP A 159 2.35 6.32 -15.22
CA ASP A 159 2.15 5.79 -16.57
C ASP A 159 0.66 5.85 -16.91
N PHE A 160 0.21 7.05 -17.28
CA PHE A 160 -1.22 7.31 -17.49
C PHE A 160 -1.78 6.51 -18.66
N ASP A 161 -0.98 6.27 -19.72
CA ASP A 161 -1.41 5.42 -20.84
C ASP A 161 -1.76 4.00 -20.37
N THR A 162 -0.91 3.43 -19.51
CA THR A 162 -1.15 2.10 -18.91
C THR A 162 -2.33 2.12 -17.94
N LEU A 163 -2.43 3.15 -17.07
CA LEU A 163 -3.57 3.27 -16.13
C LEU A 163 -4.90 3.37 -16.88
N GLU A 164 -4.99 4.24 -17.91
CA GLU A 164 -6.19 4.36 -18.75
C GLU A 164 -6.49 3.07 -19.52
N ALA A 165 -5.47 2.36 -19.99
CA ALA A 165 -5.65 1.07 -20.66
C ALA A 165 -6.23 0.02 -19.70
N ILE A 166 -5.78 -0.04 -18.44
CA ILE A 166 -6.33 -0.90 -17.40
C ILE A 166 -7.79 -0.51 -17.11
N MET A 167 -8.06 0.79 -16.88
CA MET A 167 -9.41 1.30 -16.61
C MET A 167 -10.42 0.96 -17.72
N ARG A 168 -9.96 0.86 -18.98
CA ARG A 168 -10.82 0.44 -20.10
C ARG A 168 -11.02 -1.06 -20.19
N ALA A 169 -10.08 -1.86 -19.65
CA ALA A 169 -10.08 -3.30 -19.80
C ALA A 169 -10.93 -4.03 -18.76
N VAL A 170 -11.12 -3.43 -17.57
CA VAL A 170 -11.82 -4.06 -16.46
C VAL A 170 -12.97 -3.18 -15.93
N ASN A 171 -13.93 -3.80 -15.25
CA ASN A 171 -15.04 -3.11 -14.59
C ASN A 171 -14.83 -3.00 -13.08
N CYS A 172 -13.91 -3.79 -12.50
CA CYS A 172 -13.59 -3.73 -11.08
C CYS A 172 -12.89 -2.40 -10.73
N ASP A 173 -12.98 -2.01 -9.46
CA ASP A 173 -12.38 -0.76 -8.97
C ASP A 173 -10.84 -0.79 -9.05
N ILE A 174 -10.23 0.30 -9.49
CA ILE A 174 -8.79 0.44 -9.58
C ILE A 174 -8.28 1.38 -8.48
N ARG A 175 -7.37 0.86 -7.65
CA ARG A 175 -6.75 1.56 -6.52
C ARG A 175 -5.29 1.91 -6.83
N VAL A 176 -4.85 3.13 -6.47
CA VAL A 176 -3.44 3.54 -6.52
C VAL A 176 -2.90 3.83 -5.13
N ILE A 177 -1.65 3.43 -4.85
CA ILE A 177 -0.97 3.81 -3.61
C ILE A 177 -0.33 5.18 -3.80
N VAL A 178 -0.74 6.17 -2.99
CA VAL A 178 -0.34 7.56 -3.20
C VAL A 178 1.04 7.92 -2.67
N ASN A 179 1.47 7.30 -1.58
CA ASN A 179 2.68 7.71 -0.84
C ASN A 179 3.81 6.67 -0.85
N GLU A 180 3.85 5.80 -1.86
CA GLU A 180 4.91 4.80 -2.02
C GLU A 180 6.27 5.45 -2.22
N GLY A 181 7.16 5.26 -1.24
CA GLY A 181 8.53 5.77 -1.27
C GLY A 181 9.57 4.80 -1.82
N CYS A 182 9.21 3.64 -2.38
CA CYS A 182 10.15 2.69 -2.96
C CYS A 182 10.86 3.26 -4.20
N LEU A 183 12.05 2.73 -4.50
CA LEU A 183 12.75 3.02 -5.76
C LEU A 183 11.85 2.65 -6.95
N TYR A 184 11.86 3.49 -7.97
CA TYR A 184 11.23 3.14 -9.25
C TYR A 184 11.93 1.91 -9.85
N LYS A 185 11.14 0.89 -10.27
CA LYS A 185 11.65 -0.39 -10.78
C LYS A 185 12.73 -1.02 -9.88
N CYS A 186 12.49 -1.00 -8.57
CA CYS A 186 13.42 -1.50 -7.56
C CYS A 186 13.86 -2.95 -7.85
N PRO A 187 15.17 -3.22 -8.03
CA PRO A 187 15.66 -4.57 -8.34
C PRO A 187 15.49 -5.54 -7.15
N PHE A 188 15.31 -5.00 -5.95
CA PHE A 188 15.14 -5.80 -4.73
C PHE A 188 13.67 -6.14 -4.41
N ARG A 189 12.71 -5.56 -5.13
CA ARG A 189 11.30 -5.53 -4.74
C ARG A 189 10.74 -6.92 -4.44
N TYR A 190 10.92 -7.88 -5.33
CA TYR A 190 10.41 -9.25 -5.14
C TYR A 190 11.07 -9.95 -3.95
N ALA A 191 12.39 -9.89 -3.86
CA ALA A 191 13.13 -10.50 -2.75
C ALA A 191 12.81 -9.85 -1.41
N HIS A 192 12.58 -8.53 -1.39
CA HIS A 192 12.21 -7.79 -0.19
C HIS A 192 10.77 -8.14 0.27
N PHE A 193 9.81 -8.27 -0.64
CA PHE A 193 8.47 -8.74 -0.30
C PHE A 193 8.48 -10.19 0.21
N ASN A 194 9.28 -11.08 -0.40
CA ASN A 194 9.45 -12.45 0.09
C ASN A 194 10.05 -12.47 1.50
N LEU A 195 11.06 -11.63 1.76
CA LEU A 195 11.62 -11.51 3.11
C LEU A 195 10.52 -11.13 4.11
N PHE A 196 9.73 -10.08 3.85
CA PHE A 196 8.63 -9.70 4.73
C PHE A 196 7.61 -10.81 4.91
N SER A 197 7.24 -11.51 3.83
CA SER A 197 6.28 -12.63 3.90
C SER A 197 6.68 -13.69 4.92
N HIS A 198 7.98 -13.95 5.02
CA HIS A 198 8.51 -14.97 5.94
C HIS A 198 8.78 -14.46 7.35
N ILE A 199 9.36 -13.26 7.51
CA ILE A 199 9.70 -12.73 8.83
C ILE A 199 8.50 -12.24 9.63
N THR A 200 7.38 -11.94 8.96
CA THR A 200 6.13 -11.50 9.60
C THR A 200 5.17 -12.65 9.94
N ALA A 201 5.42 -13.86 9.44
CA ALA A 201 4.64 -15.04 9.79
C ALA A 201 5.13 -15.60 11.13
N ALA A 202 4.25 -15.67 12.14
CA ALA A 202 4.54 -16.29 13.43
C ALA A 202 4.38 -17.81 13.36
N SER A 203 3.39 -18.28 12.60
CA SER A 203 3.14 -19.69 12.28
C SER A 203 2.35 -19.75 10.95
N GLY A 204 1.88 -20.92 10.57
CA GLY A 204 1.09 -21.08 9.33
C GLY A 204 1.91 -20.88 8.07
N ALA A 205 1.28 -20.30 7.06
CA ALA A 205 1.86 -20.16 5.74
C ALA A 205 3.06 -19.21 5.70
N GLY A 206 4.17 -19.70 5.21
CA GLY A 206 5.39 -18.93 5.04
C GLY A 206 6.23 -18.75 6.30
N ALA A 207 5.84 -19.34 7.45
CA ALA A 207 6.62 -19.26 8.68
C ALA A 207 8.07 -19.72 8.48
N CYS A 208 9.02 -18.89 8.88
CA CYS A 208 10.45 -19.19 8.75
C CYS A 208 10.91 -20.02 9.96
N THR A 209 11.53 -21.16 9.69
CA THR A 209 12.08 -22.04 10.76
C THR A 209 13.47 -21.61 11.23
N GLN A 210 14.12 -20.67 10.53
CA GLN A 210 15.44 -20.17 10.88
C GLN A 210 15.33 -18.79 11.50
N PRO A 211 16.05 -18.53 12.60
CA PRO A 211 16.09 -17.19 13.17
C PRO A 211 16.79 -16.22 12.21
N LEU A 212 16.09 -15.16 11.80
CA LEU A 212 16.57 -14.13 10.89
C LEU A 212 17.21 -12.93 11.60
N ASN A 213 17.56 -13.07 12.88
CA ASN A 213 17.99 -12.01 13.77
C ASN A 213 19.50 -11.65 13.68
N THR A 214 20.24 -12.20 12.72
CA THR A 214 21.68 -11.99 12.59
C THR A 214 22.11 -10.99 11.53
N PHE A 215 21.19 -10.59 10.64
CA PHE A 215 21.48 -9.61 9.59
C PHE A 215 20.40 -8.53 9.59
N GLY A 216 20.81 -7.27 9.57
CA GLY A 216 19.90 -6.16 9.27
C GLY A 216 19.20 -6.37 7.92
N ASP A 217 18.17 -5.58 7.65
CA ASP A 217 17.48 -5.65 6.36
C ASP A 217 18.42 -5.15 5.24
N TYR A 218 19.10 -6.09 4.59
CA TYR A 218 20.02 -5.83 3.49
C TYR A 218 19.38 -4.96 2.39
N TYR A 219 18.12 -5.22 2.05
CA TYR A 219 17.44 -4.49 1.00
C TYR A 219 17.14 -3.06 1.40
N PHE A 220 16.80 -2.85 2.66
CA PHE A 220 16.54 -1.55 3.24
C PHE A 220 17.80 -0.68 3.27
N ASP A 221 18.92 -1.23 3.77
CA ASP A 221 20.21 -0.55 3.80
C ASP A 221 20.70 -0.17 2.39
N LYS A 222 20.53 -1.08 1.42
CA LYS A 222 20.89 -0.79 0.01
C LYS A 222 20.01 0.29 -0.59
N CYS A 223 18.70 0.24 -0.29
CA CYS A 223 17.74 1.23 -0.73
C CYS A 223 18.10 2.64 -0.21
N ILE A 224 18.45 2.77 1.08
CA ILE A 224 18.92 4.04 1.68
C ILE A 224 20.21 4.50 0.99
N SER A 225 21.19 3.61 0.88
CA SER A 225 22.50 3.92 0.28
C SER A 225 22.38 4.45 -1.15
N ILE A 226 21.49 3.87 -1.97
CA ILE A 226 21.24 4.31 -3.34
C ILE A 226 20.71 5.76 -3.34
N ARG A 227 19.72 6.07 -2.49
CA ARG A 227 19.10 7.41 -2.42
C ARG A 227 20.03 8.47 -1.84
N VAL A 228 20.91 8.09 -0.92
CA VAL A 228 21.89 9.02 -0.36
C VAL A 228 22.95 9.37 -1.40
N ARG A 229 23.38 8.41 -2.24
CA ARG A 229 24.34 8.65 -3.32
C ARG A 229 23.73 9.40 -4.51
N ASP A 230 22.48 9.13 -4.81
CA ASP A 230 21.73 9.75 -5.90
C ASP A 230 20.32 10.16 -5.40
N PRO A 231 20.18 11.36 -4.83
CA PRO A 231 18.88 11.82 -4.32
C PRO A 231 17.80 11.96 -5.40
N SER A 232 18.16 11.99 -6.70
CA SER A 232 17.17 12.00 -7.78
C SER A 232 16.30 10.73 -7.80
N GLN A 233 16.78 9.64 -7.19
CA GLN A 233 16.01 8.42 -7.02
C GLN A 233 14.77 8.63 -6.13
N ILE A 234 14.78 9.62 -5.22
CA ILE A 234 13.60 9.97 -4.41
C ILE A 234 12.55 10.66 -5.31
N ILE A 235 12.97 11.51 -6.23
CA ILE A 235 12.08 12.18 -7.19
C ILE A 235 11.54 11.18 -8.24
N ARG A 236 12.32 10.18 -8.61
CA ARG A 236 11.90 9.10 -9.53
C ARG A 236 10.95 8.10 -8.88
N SER A 237 10.89 8.03 -7.53
CA SER A 237 9.95 7.14 -6.83
C SER A 237 8.50 7.43 -7.23
N PRO A 238 7.63 6.40 -7.26
CA PRO A 238 6.30 6.49 -7.89
C PRO A 238 5.21 7.11 -7.00
N TRP A 239 5.55 7.95 -6.05
CA TRP A 239 4.60 8.66 -5.21
C TRP A 239 3.75 9.68 -6.02
N ILE A 240 2.59 9.98 -5.48
CA ILE A 240 1.62 10.96 -6.00
C ILE A 240 1.53 12.09 -4.97
N ARG A 241 1.63 13.34 -5.40
CA ARG A 241 1.40 14.50 -4.51
C ARG A 241 -0.08 14.61 -4.14
N PRO A 242 -0.41 15.13 -2.97
CA PRO A 242 -1.80 15.44 -2.62
C PRO A 242 -2.50 16.29 -3.69
N GLU A 243 -1.83 17.31 -4.21
CA GLU A 243 -2.38 18.24 -5.22
C GLU A 243 -2.57 17.60 -6.59
N ASP A 244 -1.84 16.51 -6.89
CA ASP A 244 -1.88 15.86 -8.21
C ASP A 244 -2.99 14.79 -8.30
N ILE A 245 -3.71 14.48 -7.21
CA ILE A 245 -4.82 13.51 -7.18
C ILE A 245 -5.86 13.81 -8.25
N VAL A 246 -6.16 15.09 -8.49
CA VAL A 246 -7.13 15.50 -9.51
C VAL A 246 -6.82 14.98 -10.92
N GLU A 247 -5.55 14.70 -11.23
CA GLU A 247 -5.15 14.17 -12.54
C GLU A 247 -5.58 12.70 -12.68
N TYR A 248 -5.56 11.95 -11.57
CA TYR A 248 -6.01 10.55 -11.52
C TYR A 248 -7.54 10.45 -11.53
N GLU A 249 -8.24 11.36 -10.83
CA GLU A 249 -9.70 11.46 -10.88
C GLU A 249 -10.20 11.73 -12.32
N ARG A 250 -9.46 12.53 -13.11
CA ARG A 250 -9.80 12.81 -14.51
C ARG A 250 -9.79 11.59 -15.42
N ILE A 251 -9.01 10.57 -15.10
CA ILE A 251 -8.99 9.30 -15.84
C ILE A 251 -9.90 8.24 -15.21
N GLY A 252 -10.68 8.59 -14.17
CA GLY A 252 -11.68 7.74 -13.55
C GLY A 252 -11.20 6.95 -12.33
N ILE A 253 -9.98 7.15 -11.84
CA ILE A 253 -9.51 6.52 -10.60
C ILE A 253 -10.10 7.27 -9.41
N GLU A 254 -10.83 6.56 -8.55
CA GLU A 254 -11.49 7.12 -7.38
C GLU A 254 -10.87 6.66 -6.05
N ASP A 255 -10.11 5.54 -6.04
CA ASP A 255 -9.56 4.88 -4.87
C ASP A 255 -8.09 5.20 -4.66
N PHE A 256 -7.80 5.90 -3.57
CA PHE A 256 -6.46 6.35 -3.21
C PHE A 256 -6.03 5.75 -1.87
N LYS A 257 -5.06 4.84 -1.92
CA LYS A 257 -4.58 4.11 -0.75
C LYS A 257 -3.32 4.76 -0.16
N ILE A 258 -3.37 5.07 1.12
CA ILE A 258 -2.19 5.47 1.90
C ILE A 258 -1.50 4.19 2.38
N ALA A 259 -0.20 4.03 2.11
CA ALA A 259 0.64 2.98 2.70
C ALA A 259 1.20 3.43 4.05
N GLY A 260 1.72 2.50 4.87
CA GLY A 260 2.46 2.84 6.08
C GLY A 260 1.78 2.46 7.38
N ARG A 261 1.07 1.32 7.45
CA ARG A 261 0.40 0.82 8.68
C ARG A 261 1.32 0.59 9.88
N ALA A 262 2.64 0.56 9.68
CA ALA A 262 3.62 0.45 10.75
C ALA A 262 4.11 1.82 11.27
N ASN A 263 3.56 2.92 10.77
CA ASN A 263 3.87 4.25 11.29
C ASN A 263 2.96 4.62 12.47
N ALA A 264 3.37 5.64 13.24
CA ALA A 264 2.56 6.17 14.33
C ALA A 264 1.25 6.80 13.81
N VAL A 265 0.20 6.78 14.62
CA VAL A 265 -1.13 7.32 14.25
C VAL A 265 -1.04 8.78 13.83
N GLY A 266 -0.27 9.62 14.52
CA GLY A 266 -0.08 11.02 14.14
C GLY A 266 0.52 11.24 12.73
N TRP A 267 1.35 10.29 12.23
CA TRP A 267 1.81 10.31 10.86
C TRP A 267 0.70 9.91 9.88
N ILE A 268 -0.09 8.88 10.24
CA ILE A 268 -1.22 8.41 9.42
C ILE A 268 -2.25 9.53 9.26
N THR A 269 -2.62 10.19 10.36
CA THR A 269 -3.59 11.30 10.33
C THR A 269 -3.09 12.51 9.57
N ALA A 270 -1.78 12.82 9.63
CA ALA A 270 -1.18 13.87 8.82
C ALA A 270 -1.24 13.56 7.30
N CYS A 271 -0.98 12.31 6.91
CA CYS A 271 -1.17 11.86 5.53
C CYS A 271 -2.64 11.95 5.11
N MET A 272 -3.55 11.47 5.96
CA MET A 272 -4.99 11.51 5.74
C MET A 272 -5.49 12.95 5.51
N ASP A 273 -5.08 13.90 6.35
CA ASP A 273 -5.42 15.32 6.19
C ASP A 273 -4.89 15.90 4.87
N ALA A 274 -3.61 15.66 4.55
CA ALA A 274 -2.99 16.19 3.35
C ALA A 274 -3.67 15.69 2.07
N TYR A 275 -3.95 14.39 1.98
CA TYR A 275 -4.58 13.80 0.79
C TYR A 275 -6.08 14.13 0.69
N SER A 276 -6.84 14.16 1.78
CA SER A 276 -8.24 14.60 1.77
C SER A 276 -8.37 16.07 1.33
N ARG A 277 -7.48 16.93 1.79
CA ARG A 277 -7.48 18.36 1.38
C ARG A 277 -6.86 18.59 0.01
N ARG A 278 -6.23 17.56 -0.60
CA ARG A 278 -5.46 17.69 -1.85
C ARG A 278 -4.45 18.84 -1.78
N SER A 279 -3.80 19.02 -0.64
CA SER A 279 -2.87 20.10 -0.39
C SER A 279 -1.91 19.79 0.74
N TYR A 280 -0.63 20.10 0.54
CA TYR A 280 0.38 19.96 1.56
C TYR A 280 1.45 21.04 1.43
N GLU A 281 1.78 21.67 2.55
CA GLU A 281 2.88 22.62 2.64
C GLU A 281 3.95 22.09 3.58
N GLY A 282 5.12 21.78 3.03
CA GLY A 282 6.23 21.25 3.82
C GLY A 282 7.12 20.27 3.07
N ASN A 283 7.81 19.44 3.84
CA ASN A 283 8.69 18.41 3.32
C ASN A 283 7.88 17.20 2.84
N LEU A 284 7.80 16.99 1.54
CA LEU A 284 7.04 15.85 0.98
C LEU A 284 7.45 14.49 1.60
N LEU A 285 8.71 14.34 2.00
CA LEU A 285 9.18 13.10 2.65
C LEU A 285 8.43 12.77 3.95
N GLU A 286 7.81 13.76 4.61
CA GLU A 286 6.99 13.52 5.81
C GLU A 286 5.68 12.76 5.50
N LEU A 287 5.23 12.74 4.25
CA LEU A 287 4.06 11.99 3.81
C LEU A 287 4.40 10.62 3.21
N LEU A 288 5.66 10.38 2.82
CA LEU A 288 6.04 9.17 2.09
C LEU A 288 6.31 7.99 3.04
N ASP A 289 5.81 6.81 2.67
CA ASP A 289 6.19 5.53 3.28
C ASP A 289 7.58 5.12 2.77
N CYS A 290 8.60 5.73 3.37
CA CYS A 290 10.01 5.55 3.03
C CYS A 290 10.87 5.47 4.30
N PRO A 291 12.15 5.03 4.20
CA PRO A 291 13.07 5.04 5.33
C PRO A 291 13.11 6.39 6.05
N SER A 292 12.92 6.37 7.37
CA SER A 292 12.87 7.60 8.20
C SER A 292 14.16 8.42 8.11
N GLU A 293 15.30 7.78 7.87
CA GLU A 293 16.61 8.41 7.68
C GLU A 293 16.58 9.47 6.58
N LEU A 294 15.83 9.21 5.49
CA LEU A 294 15.70 10.16 4.39
C LEU A 294 14.98 11.46 4.82
N ARG A 295 14.02 11.37 5.75
CA ARG A 295 13.33 12.55 6.30
C ARG A 295 14.26 13.41 7.15
N TYR A 296 15.23 12.80 7.83
CA TYR A 296 16.24 13.52 8.62
C TYR A 296 17.31 14.16 7.74
N MET A 297 17.69 13.51 6.64
CA MET A 297 18.75 13.95 5.76
C MET A 297 18.33 14.99 4.73
N PHE A 298 17.09 14.87 4.21
CA PHE A 298 16.63 15.66 3.07
C PHE A 298 15.33 16.40 3.37
N TYR A 299 15.19 17.52 2.68
CA TYR A 299 13.95 18.29 2.61
C TYR A 299 13.56 18.43 1.14
N ILE A 300 12.35 18.01 0.79
CA ILE A 300 11.76 18.18 -0.53
C ILE A 300 10.60 19.15 -0.39
N ASP A 301 10.75 20.33 -0.95
CA ASP A 301 9.72 21.37 -0.95
C ASP A 301 8.56 20.94 -1.85
N ASN A 302 7.45 20.53 -1.25
CA ASN A 302 6.28 20.05 -1.99
C ASN A 302 5.71 21.11 -2.94
N LYS A 303 5.73 22.39 -2.58
CA LYS A 303 5.20 23.46 -3.44
C LYS A 303 6.02 23.63 -4.71
N LYS A 304 7.35 23.46 -4.64
CA LYS A 304 8.23 23.55 -5.81
C LYS A 304 8.07 22.40 -6.81
N LEU A 305 7.30 21.38 -6.46
CA LEU A 305 6.94 20.27 -7.36
C LEU A 305 5.72 20.58 -8.24
N GLU A 306 5.09 21.74 -8.07
CA GLU A 306 3.96 22.16 -8.88
C GLU A 306 4.26 22.04 -10.38
N GLY A 307 3.32 21.44 -11.13
CA GLY A 307 3.42 21.23 -12.57
C GLY A 307 4.32 20.06 -13.00
N CYS A 308 5.07 19.42 -12.09
CA CYS A 308 5.92 18.28 -12.45
C CYS A 308 5.13 17.10 -12.99
N ILE A 309 3.90 16.91 -12.56
CA ILE A 309 3.01 15.84 -13.02
C ILE A 309 2.81 15.87 -14.54
N ASN A 310 2.77 17.05 -15.16
CA ASN A 310 2.57 17.20 -16.60
C ASN A 310 3.66 16.49 -17.41
N GLN A 311 4.92 16.55 -16.96
CA GLN A 311 6.02 15.84 -17.58
C GLN A 311 6.03 14.36 -17.20
N TRP A 312 5.66 14.01 -15.96
CA TRP A 312 5.65 12.62 -15.53
C TRP A 312 4.58 11.78 -16.22
N LYS A 313 3.40 12.35 -16.52
CA LYS A 313 2.32 11.68 -17.26
C LYS A 313 2.76 11.20 -18.64
N SER A 314 3.59 11.98 -19.32
CA SER A 314 4.10 11.67 -20.67
C SER A 314 5.52 11.13 -20.67
N CYS A 315 6.05 10.70 -19.51
CA CYS A 315 7.41 10.23 -19.39
C CYS A 315 7.59 8.86 -20.07
N ASN A 316 8.55 8.79 -21.01
CA ASN A 316 8.90 7.55 -21.71
C ASN A 316 9.74 6.57 -20.87
N LYS A 317 10.06 6.92 -19.64
CA LYS A 317 10.87 6.12 -18.69
C LYS A 317 12.33 5.83 -19.13
N MET A 318 12.83 6.54 -20.14
CA MET A 318 14.23 6.44 -20.58
C MET A 318 15.13 7.33 -19.72
N CYS A 319 15.29 6.93 -18.45
CA CYS A 319 15.95 7.75 -17.42
C CYS A 319 17.46 7.92 -17.62
N ASP A 320 18.10 7.07 -18.43
CA ASP A 320 19.51 7.15 -18.82
C ASP A 320 19.81 8.35 -19.72
N THR A 321 18.84 8.75 -20.55
CA THR A 321 18.95 9.90 -21.46
C THR A 321 18.18 11.13 -20.98
N CYS A 322 17.12 10.93 -20.19
CA CYS A 322 16.29 11.99 -19.65
C CYS A 322 16.87 12.55 -18.34
N ARG A 323 17.07 13.87 -18.25
CA ARG A 323 17.61 14.56 -17.07
C ARG A 323 16.56 15.30 -16.25
N TYR A 324 15.30 15.18 -16.59
CA TYR A 324 14.23 15.96 -15.95
C TYR A 324 14.16 15.75 -14.42
N CYS A 325 14.20 14.51 -13.93
CA CYS A 325 14.15 14.27 -12.49
C CYS A 325 15.42 14.77 -11.77
N ASP A 326 16.57 14.80 -12.43
CA ASP A 326 17.81 15.37 -11.86
C ASP A 326 17.69 16.90 -11.72
N GLU A 327 17.13 17.58 -12.74
CA GLU A 327 16.84 19.02 -12.71
C GLU A 327 15.81 19.37 -11.65
N VAL A 328 14.73 18.59 -11.55
CA VAL A 328 13.72 18.75 -10.49
C VAL A 328 14.38 18.59 -9.13
N THR A 329 15.21 17.58 -8.92
CA THR A 329 15.95 17.35 -7.66
C THR A 329 16.76 18.56 -7.26
N SER A 330 17.52 19.13 -8.19
CA SER A 330 18.36 20.32 -7.94
C SER A 330 17.54 21.54 -7.54
N ARG A 331 16.29 21.63 -7.97
CA ARG A 331 15.38 22.75 -7.67
C ARG A 331 14.66 22.60 -6.34
N VAL A 332 14.24 21.36 -5.98
CA VAL A 332 13.27 21.12 -4.89
C VAL A 332 13.89 20.49 -3.65
N LEU A 333 15.05 19.81 -3.79
CA LEU A 333 15.67 19.06 -2.71
C LEU A 333 16.80 19.86 -2.07
N SER A 334 16.83 19.87 -0.75
CA SER A 334 17.95 20.39 0.04
C SER A 334 18.36 19.38 1.11
N VAL A 335 19.66 19.39 1.45
CA VAL A 335 20.20 18.59 2.57
C VAL A 335 19.93 19.36 3.86
N LYS A 336 19.31 18.70 4.83
CA LYS A 336 19.12 19.26 6.18
C LYS A 336 20.49 19.36 6.87
N LYS A 337 20.74 20.48 7.55
CA LYS A 337 21.97 20.71 8.33
C LYS A 337 21.85 20.14 9.72
#